data_7f5a8f7a5da848f1265d4e85082b578c
#
_entry.id   7f5a8f7a5da848f1265d4e85082b578c
#
_cell.length_a   1.000
_cell.length_b   1.000
_cell.length_c   1.000
_cell.angle_alpha   90.00
_cell.angle_beta   90.00
_cell.angle_gamma   90.00
#
_symmetry.space_group_name_H-M   'P 1'
#
loop_
_entity.id
_entity.type
_entity.pdbx_description
1 polymer ?
#
loop_
_entity_poly.entity_id
_entity_poly.type
_entity_poly.pdbx_seq_one_letter_code
_entity_poly.pdbx_strand_id
1 'polypeptide(L)'
;TMYKDTNNDSQSSSLLRPKDHLKYHSYINFKEDLEEIINVETLDSFKIKDANILCIDVQGYELKVLQGSKNFLKKCDALLIEINRKEMYEGCPHVTEIDKFLKLFNLYRVKTSWWQGTIPWGDALYVKKNYIGKIKKYKFTLINKLNHRSFVFFILSKINSLIKVVNQ
;
A
#
# COMPACT_ATOMS: atom_id res chain seq x y z
N THR A 1 5.65 -19.07 -6.95
CA THR A 1 6.34 -19.43 -5.70
C THR A 1 6.28 -18.26 -4.73
N MET A 2 6.10 -18.51 -3.45
CA MET A 2 6.14 -17.53 -2.36
C MET A 2 7.30 -17.85 -1.42
N TYR A 3 8.12 -16.83 -1.11
CA TYR A 3 9.17 -16.89 -0.09
C TYR A 3 8.55 -16.66 1.28
N LYS A 4 8.60 -17.67 2.15
CA LYS A 4 7.92 -17.64 3.44
C LYS A 4 8.88 -17.27 4.57
N ASP A 5 8.53 -16.26 5.36
CA ASP A 5 9.20 -16.06 6.63
C ASP A 5 8.69 -17.07 7.66
N THR A 6 9.57 -17.48 8.58
CA THR A 6 9.28 -18.59 9.51
C THR A 6 9.26 -18.18 10.97
N ASN A 7 9.56 -16.94 11.28
CA ASN A 7 9.70 -16.47 12.66
C ASN A 7 9.08 -15.09 12.94
N ASN A 8 8.30 -14.54 11.98
CA ASN A 8 7.59 -13.28 12.11
C ASN A 8 6.11 -13.42 11.71
N ASP A 9 5.47 -14.50 12.11
CA ASP A 9 4.07 -14.81 11.79
C ASP A 9 3.72 -14.70 10.30
N SER A 10 4.69 -14.99 9.42
CA SER A 10 4.61 -14.87 7.97
C SER A 10 4.34 -13.44 7.45
N GLN A 11 4.50 -12.40 8.28
CA GLN A 11 4.19 -11.00 7.91
C GLN A 11 5.14 -10.43 6.85
N SER A 12 6.35 -10.99 6.73
CA SER A 12 7.35 -10.60 5.72
C SER A 12 7.38 -11.52 4.50
N SER A 13 6.46 -12.49 4.41
CA SER A 13 6.41 -13.41 3.25
C SER A 13 6.05 -12.66 1.97
N SER A 14 6.73 -13.01 0.87
CA SER A 14 6.62 -12.29 -0.40
C SER A 14 6.65 -13.21 -1.61
N LEU A 15 6.09 -12.76 -2.72
CA LEU A 15 6.27 -13.36 -4.05
C LEU A 15 7.62 -12.97 -4.68
N LEU A 16 8.35 -12.05 -4.07
CA LEU A 16 9.68 -11.63 -4.48
C LEU A 16 10.73 -12.12 -3.48
N ARG A 17 11.93 -12.42 -3.98
CA ARG A 17 13.05 -12.80 -3.12
C ARG A 17 13.43 -11.64 -2.20
N PRO A 18 13.61 -11.86 -0.88
CA PRO A 18 14.13 -10.84 0.03
C PRO A 18 15.53 -10.36 -0.37
N LYS A 19 15.77 -9.04 -0.33
CA LYS A 19 17.05 -8.41 -0.67
C LYS A 19 17.52 -7.48 0.44
N ASP A 20 17.34 -6.17 0.30
CA ASP A 20 17.73 -5.21 1.33
C ASP A 20 16.89 -5.35 2.61
N HIS A 21 15.74 -6.00 2.55
CA HIS A 21 14.92 -6.34 3.72
C HIS A 21 15.74 -6.99 4.83
N LEU A 22 16.62 -7.93 4.50
CA LEU A 22 17.47 -8.65 5.47
C LEU A 22 18.51 -7.75 6.16
N LYS A 23 18.86 -6.61 5.56
CA LYS A 23 19.78 -5.62 6.19
C LYS A 23 19.11 -4.85 7.33
N TYR A 24 17.81 -4.65 7.24
CA TYR A 24 17.02 -3.89 8.23
C TYR A 24 16.33 -4.80 9.23
N HIS A 25 16.04 -6.04 8.85
CA HIS A 25 15.37 -7.06 9.64
C HIS A 25 16.18 -8.35 9.67
N SER A 26 17.43 -8.27 10.14
CA SER A 26 18.34 -9.43 10.21
C SER A 26 17.85 -10.58 11.08
N TYR A 27 16.84 -10.34 11.93
CA TYR A 27 16.20 -11.34 12.77
C TYR A 27 15.12 -12.16 12.03
N ILE A 28 14.70 -11.74 10.86
CA ILE A 28 13.69 -12.47 10.07
C ILE A 28 14.39 -13.55 9.24
N ASN A 29 13.92 -14.77 9.40
CA ASN A 29 14.43 -15.91 8.69
C ASN A 29 13.50 -16.31 7.54
N PHE A 30 14.03 -16.24 6.33
CA PHE A 30 13.40 -16.85 5.16
C PHE A 30 14.06 -18.19 4.93
N LYS A 31 13.28 -19.28 4.97
CA LYS A 31 13.80 -20.59 4.58
C LYS A 31 13.76 -20.70 3.05
N GLU A 32 14.92 -20.82 2.44
CA GLU A 32 15.05 -21.02 0.98
C GLU A 32 14.33 -22.30 0.50
N ASP A 33 14.19 -23.29 1.39
CA ASP A 33 13.57 -24.59 1.09
C ASP A 33 12.04 -24.62 1.24
N LEU A 34 11.41 -23.52 1.69
CA LEU A 34 9.95 -23.42 1.83
C LEU A 34 9.33 -22.51 0.77
N GLU A 35 9.63 -22.84 -0.49
CA GLU A 35 8.89 -22.28 -1.62
C GLU A 35 7.50 -22.92 -1.66
N GLU A 36 6.49 -22.14 -1.31
CA GLU A 36 5.10 -22.58 -1.43
C GLU A 36 4.54 -22.18 -2.79
N ILE A 37 4.01 -23.16 -3.53
CA ILE A 37 3.28 -22.87 -4.77
C ILE A 37 1.90 -22.38 -4.39
N ILE A 38 1.59 -21.11 -4.72
CA ILE A 38 0.28 -20.51 -4.48
C ILE A 38 -0.38 -20.11 -5.80
N ASN A 39 -1.70 -20.17 -5.82
CA ASN A 39 -2.48 -19.61 -6.91
C ASN A 39 -2.60 -18.08 -6.71
N VAL A 40 -2.38 -17.33 -7.77
CA VAL A 40 -2.47 -15.85 -7.76
C VAL A 40 -3.57 -15.41 -8.69
N GLU A 41 -4.47 -14.59 -8.17
CA GLU A 41 -5.58 -14.00 -8.90
C GLU A 41 -5.46 -12.47 -8.93
N THR A 42 -6.00 -11.84 -9.97
CA THR A 42 -6.07 -10.38 -10.03
C THR A 42 -7.21 -9.86 -9.17
N LEU A 43 -7.09 -8.66 -8.61
CA LEU A 43 -8.21 -8.05 -7.88
C LEU A 43 -9.45 -7.87 -8.77
N ASP A 44 -9.24 -7.58 -10.05
CA ASP A 44 -10.32 -7.41 -11.02
C ASP A 44 -11.13 -8.70 -11.28
N SER A 45 -10.53 -9.90 -11.07
CA SER A 45 -11.23 -11.19 -11.25
C SER A 45 -12.36 -11.37 -10.23
N PHE A 46 -12.24 -10.80 -9.03
CA PHE A 46 -13.24 -10.87 -7.97
C PHE A 46 -14.48 -9.99 -8.22
N LYS A 47 -14.48 -9.12 -9.22
CA LYS A 47 -15.62 -8.25 -9.61
C LYS A 47 -16.26 -7.50 -8.44
N ILE A 48 -15.45 -7.01 -7.50
CA ILE A 48 -15.89 -6.28 -6.31
C ILE A 48 -16.69 -5.04 -6.71
N LYS A 49 -17.93 -4.89 -6.23
CA LYS A 49 -18.85 -3.80 -6.61
C LYS A 49 -18.87 -2.67 -5.59
N ASP A 50 -18.91 -2.99 -4.30
CA ASP A 50 -19.30 -2.08 -3.23
C ASP A 50 -18.12 -1.53 -2.41
N ALA A 51 -16.89 -1.59 -2.97
CA ALA A 51 -15.71 -1.01 -2.38
C ALA A 51 -15.09 0.04 -3.31
N ASN A 52 -14.65 1.14 -2.72
CA ASN A 52 -13.97 2.24 -3.39
C ASN A 52 -12.69 2.70 -2.67
N ILE A 53 -12.31 1.97 -1.63
CA ILE A 53 -11.05 2.17 -0.89
C ILE A 53 -10.28 0.85 -0.96
N LEU A 54 -8.96 0.94 -1.19
CA LEU A 54 -8.07 -0.20 -1.26
C LEU A 54 -6.91 -0.03 -0.28
N CYS A 55 -6.57 -1.09 0.44
CA CYS A 55 -5.37 -1.17 1.26
C CYS A 55 -4.49 -2.28 0.70
N ILE A 56 -3.21 -1.97 0.42
CA ILE A 56 -2.25 -2.91 -0.15
C ILE A 56 -0.99 -2.93 0.71
N ASP A 57 -0.64 -4.11 1.18
CA ASP A 57 0.62 -4.45 1.84
C ASP A 57 0.94 -5.89 1.46
N VAL A 58 1.78 -6.06 0.46
CA VAL A 58 2.10 -7.37 -0.18
C VAL A 58 3.60 -7.56 -0.35
N GLN A 59 4.34 -6.87 0.49
CA GLN A 59 5.77 -7.07 0.68
C GLN A 59 6.57 -7.02 -0.64
N GLY A 60 6.43 -5.88 -1.36
CA GLY A 60 7.16 -5.59 -2.59
C GLY A 60 6.41 -5.91 -3.89
N TYR A 61 5.25 -6.57 -3.83
CA TYR A 61 4.48 -6.94 -5.03
C TYR A 61 3.39 -5.92 -5.40
N GLU A 62 3.41 -4.72 -4.79
CA GLU A 62 2.36 -3.69 -4.86
C GLU A 62 2.02 -3.28 -6.29
N LEU A 63 3.03 -3.02 -7.12
CA LEU A 63 2.80 -2.61 -8.51
C LEU A 63 2.12 -3.71 -9.33
N LYS A 64 2.41 -4.98 -9.07
CA LYS A 64 1.76 -6.10 -9.74
C LYS A 64 0.29 -6.22 -9.33
N VAL A 65 -0.01 -6.02 -8.03
CA VAL A 65 -1.40 -5.94 -7.54
C VAL A 65 -2.15 -4.80 -8.22
N LEU A 66 -1.55 -3.61 -8.30
CA LEU A 66 -2.13 -2.46 -8.99
C LEU A 66 -2.38 -2.73 -10.48
N GLN A 67 -1.45 -3.41 -11.16
CA GLN A 67 -1.60 -3.81 -12.56
C GLN A 67 -2.78 -4.78 -12.77
N GLY A 68 -3.04 -5.66 -11.79
CA GLY A 68 -4.19 -6.57 -11.77
C GLY A 68 -5.49 -5.95 -11.23
N SER A 69 -5.50 -4.63 -10.94
CA SER A 69 -6.61 -3.91 -10.32
C SER A 69 -7.14 -2.76 -11.18
N LYS A 70 -6.86 -2.73 -12.47
CA LYS A 70 -7.14 -1.57 -13.34
C LYS A 70 -8.60 -1.15 -13.36
N ASN A 71 -9.53 -2.10 -13.37
CA ASN A 71 -10.96 -1.80 -13.35
C ASN A 71 -11.42 -1.30 -11.98
N PHE A 72 -10.89 -1.89 -10.90
CA PHE A 72 -11.12 -1.40 -9.55
C PHE A 72 -10.61 0.04 -9.38
N LEU A 73 -9.39 0.34 -9.85
CA LEU A 73 -8.76 1.66 -9.72
C LEU A 73 -9.54 2.78 -10.44
N LYS A 74 -10.29 2.49 -11.49
CA LYS A 74 -11.17 3.47 -12.16
C LYS A 74 -12.21 4.04 -11.19
N LYS A 75 -12.73 3.24 -10.27
CA LYS A 75 -13.74 3.62 -9.27
C LYS A 75 -13.16 3.87 -7.87
N CYS A 76 -11.88 3.56 -7.64
CA CYS A 76 -11.22 3.72 -6.35
C CYS A 76 -11.08 5.20 -5.99
N ASP A 77 -11.56 5.62 -4.83
CA ASP A 77 -11.49 6.99 -4.34
C ASP A 77 -10.23 7.25 -3.51
N ALA A 78 -9.79 6.25 -2.77
CA ALA A 78 -8.59 6.33 -1.94
C ALA A 78 -7.85 4.99 -1.89
N LEU A 79 -6.53 5.06 -1.70
CA LEU A 79 -5.65 3.93 -1.62
C LEU A 79 -4.61 4.17 -0.53
N LEU A 80 -4.47 3.23 0.40
CA LEU A 80 -3.34 3.13 1.30
C LEU A 80 -2.43 1.99 0.81
N ILE A 81 -1.13 2.26 0.68
CA ILE A 81 -0.20 1.28 0.11
C ILE A 81 1.18 1.42 0.75
N GLU A 82 1.83 0.29 1.03
CA GLU A 82 3.24 0.28 1.37
C GLU A 82 4.07 0.70 0.15
N ILE A 83 5.10 1.49 0.38
CA ILE A 83 5.99 2.02 -0.65
C ILE A 83 7.44 1.93 -0.23
N ASN A 84 8.33 1.73 -1.21
CA ASN A 84 9.74 1.54 -0.99
C ASN A 84 10.59 2.62 -1.66
N ARG A 85 11.67 3.07 -0.98
CA ARG A 85 12.74 3.93 -1.55
C ARG A 85 13.94 3.13 -2.04
N LYS A 86 14.04 1.87 -1.64
CA LYS A 86 15.10 0.94 -1.99
C LYS A 86 14.49 -0.40 -2.35
N GLU A 87 15.28 -1.23 -2.95
CA GLU A 87 14.88 -2.57 -3.36
C GLU A 87 14.88 -3.53 -2.16
N MET A 88 13.81 -3.49 -1.37
CA MET A 88 13.62 -4.34 -0.18
C MET A 88 13.50 -5.81 -0.56
N TYR A 89 12.82 -6.08 -1.67
CA TYR A 89 12.69 -7.36 -2.34
C TYR A 89 13.16 -7.22 -3.78
N GLU A 90 13.69 -8.27 -4.38
CA GLU A 90 14.21 -8.24 -5.75
C GLU A 90 13.14 -7.80 -6.74
N GLY A 91 13.41 -6.69 -7.46
CA GLY A 91 12.49 -6.13 -8.45
C GLY A 91 11.25 -5.47 -7.86
N CYS A 92 11.19 -5.21 -6.54
CA CYS A 92 10.08 -4.45 -5.96
C CYS A 92 10.08 -3.01 -6.51
N PRO A 93 8.89 -2.40 -6.70
CA PRO A 93 8.79 -1.07 -7.28
C PRO A 93 9.36 0.00 -6.36
N HIS A 94 10.03 0.98 -6.95
CA HIS A 94 10.31 2.24 -6.27
C HIS A 94 9.03 3.09 -6.20
N VAL A 95 8.90 3.90 -5.14
CA VAL A 95 7.72 4.76 -4.92
C VAL A 95 7.35 5.62 -6.14
N THR A 96 8.34 6.06 -6.93
CA THR A 96 8.10 6.85 -8.15
C THR A 96 7.40 6.06 -9.27
N GLU A 97 7.55 4.75 -9.30
CA GLU A 97 6.85 3.88 -10.27
C GLU A 97 5.38 3.72 -9.87
N ILE A 98 5.11 3.57 -8.57
CA ILE A 98 3.75 3.59 -8.01
C ILE A 98 3.07 4.93 -8.32
N ASP A 99 3.76 6.08 -8.07
CA ASP A 99 3.25 7.41 -8.39
C ASP A 99 2.85 7.54 -9.87
N LYS A 100 3.74 7.11 -10.78
CA LYS A 100 3.49 7.16 -12.23
C LYS A 100 2.29 6.31 -12.63
N PHE A 101 2.20 5.09 -12.10
CA PHE A 101 1.10 4.18 -12.42
C PHE A 101 -0.25 4.70 -11.91
N LEU A 102 -0.34 5.12 -10.66
CA LEU A 102 -1.58 5.59 -10.05
C LEU A 102 -2.09 6.90 -10.65
N LYS A 103 -1.19 7.74 -11.16
CA LYS A 103 -1.55 8.97 -11.89
C LYS A 103 -2.42 8.69 -13.12
N LEU A 104 -2.27 7.53 -13.77
CA LEU A 104 -3.12 7.11 -14.91
C LEU A 104 -4.59 6.98 -14.51
N PHE A 105 -4.86 6.74 -13.24
CA PHE A 105 -6.21 6.60 -12.66
C PHE A 105 -6.67 7.85 -11.90
N ASN A 106 -5.97 9.00 -12.06
CA ASN A 106 -6.21 10.23 -11.31
C ASN A 106 -6.08 10.08 -9.79
N LEU A 107 -5.28 9.13 -9.32
CA LEU A 107 -4.92 8.94 -7.93
C LEU A 107 -3.56 9.60 -7.67
N TYR A 108 -3.50 10.48 -6.66
CA TYR A 108 -2.31 11.26 -6.34
C TYR A 108 -1.92 11.06 -4.89
N ARG A 109 -0.64 10.90 -4.64
CA ARG A 109 -0.10 10.79 -3.29
C ARG A 109 -0.26 12.10 -2.54
N VAL A 110 -0.98 12.07 -1.43
CA VAL A 110 -1.27 13.25 -0.59
C VAL A 110 -0.52 13.21 0.74
N LYS A 111 -0.11 12.03 1.18
CA LYS A 111 0.70 11.86 2.37
C LYS A 111 1.58 10.62 2.25
N THR A 112 2.74 10.69 2.90
CA THR A 112 3.65 9.56 3.14
C THR A 112 4.07 9.57 4.59
N SER A 113 4.03 8.41 5.22
CA SER A 113 4.58 8.16 6.55
C SER A 113 5.72 7.16 6.39
N TRP A 114 6.95 7.66 6.45
CA TRP A 114 8.14 6.79 6.44
C TRP A 114 8.36 6.24 7.84
N TRP A 115 8.77 4.97 7.93
CA TRP A 115 9.20 4.39 9.19
C TRP A 115 10.41 5.15 9.73
N GLN A 116 10.61 5.09 11.05
CA GLN A 116 11.62 5.90 11.76
C GLN A 116 13.05 5.67 11.24
N GLY A 117 13.85 6.73 11.23
CA GLY A 117 15.27 6.69 10.91
C GLY A 117 15.57 6.52 9.42
N THR A 118 16.55 5.67 9.10
CA THR A 118 17.05 5.39 7.75
C THR A 118 16.25 4.31 7.02
N ILE A 119 15.15 3.86 7.60
CA ILE A 119 14.33 2.79 7.07
C ILE A 119 13.71 3.20 5.74
N PRO A 120 13.89 2.40 4.66
CA PRO A 120 13.56 2.83 3.30
C PRO A 120 12.14 2.49 2.83
N TRP A 121 11.25 2.04 3.72
CA TRP A 121 9.84 1.81 3.41
C TRP A 121 8.91 2.65 4.29
N GLY A 122 7.66 2.72 3.90
CA GLY A 122 6.62 3.44 4.63
C GLY A 122 5.28 3.32 3.92
N ASP A 123 4.26 3.99 4.46
CA ASP A 123 2.92 3.98 3.92
C ASP A 123 2.60 5.27 3.19
N ALA A 124 1.93 5.15 2.07
CA ALA A 124 1.46 6.27 1.27
C ALA A 124 -0.05 6.26 1.12
N LEU A 125 -0.66 7.41 1.32
CA LEU A 125 -2.06 7.65 1.02
C LEU A 125 -2.17 8.33 -0.34
N TYR A 126 -2.91 7.70 -1.25
CA TYR A 126 -3.33 8.26 -2.53
C TYR A 126 -4.83 8.54 -2.50
N VAL A 127 -5.24 9.61 -3.14
CA VAL A 127 -6.67 9.95 -3.29
C VAL A 127 -6.95 10.46 -4.70
N LYS A 128 -8.19 10.30 -5.16
CA LYS A 128 -8.65 10.89 -6.41
C LYS A 128 -8.50 12.40 -6.40
N LYS A 129 -8.15 12.98 -7.55
CA LYS A 129 -7.87 14.41 -7.75
C LYS A 129 -8.98 15.32 -7.21
N ASN A 130 -10.23 14.95 -7.40
CA ASN A 130 -11.39 15.72 -6.95
C ASN A 130 -11.52 15.85 -5.42
N TYR A 131 -10.86 14.98 -4.64
CA TYR A 131 -10.86 15.05 -3.18
C TYR A 131 -9.70 15.86 -2.59
N ILE A 132 -8.64 16.14 -3.37
CA ILE A 132 -7.42 16.79 -2.85
C ILE A 132 -7.72 18.16 -2.23
N GLY A 133 -8.55 18.99 -2.89
CA GLY A 133 -8.96 20.31 -2.36
C GLY A 133 -9.75 20.21 -1.05
N LYS A 134 -10.61 19.21 -0.92
CA LYS A 134 -11.41 18.96 0.27
C LYS A 134 -10.54 18.51 1.44
N ILE A 135 -9.56 17.63 1.20
CA ILE A 135 -8.62 17.15 2.21
C ILE A 135 -7.73 18.29 2.75
N LYS A 136 -7.27 19.21 1.90
CA LYS A 136 -6.48 20.38 2.33
C LYS A 136 -7.23 21.29 3.29
N LYS A 137 -8.56 21.35 3.20
CA LYS A 137 -9.40 22.16 4.09
C LYS A 137 -9.49 21.59 5.52
N TYR A 138 -9.38 20.28 5.67
CA TYR A 138 -9.27 19.63 6.98
C TYR A 138 -7.80 19.67 7.39
N LYS A 139 -7.40 20.66 8.19
CA LYS A 139 -6.02 20.86 8.67
C LYS A 139 -5.42 19.52 9.09
N PHE A 140 -4.45 19.03 8.36
CA PHE A 140 -3.66 17.81 8.61
C PHE A 140 -2.90 17.83 9.96
N THR A 141 -3.01 18.90 10.72
CA THR A 141 -2.32 19.14 12.00
C THR A 141 -2.63 18.07 13.06
N LEU A 142 -3.82 17.47 13.03
CA LEU A 142 -4.18 16.38 13.96
C LEU A 142 -3.52 15.04 13.58
N ILE A 143 -3.24 14.83 12.31
CA ILE A 143 -2.75 13.55 11.77
C ILE A 143 -1.30 13.27 12.16
N ASN A 144 -0.50 14.32 12.37
CA ASN A 144 0.91 14.18 12.76
C ASN A 144 1.12 13.70 14.21
N LYS A 145 0.06 13.65 15.02
CA LYS A 145 0.11 13.19 16.43
C LYS A 145 -0.38 11.74 16.61
N LEU A 146 -0.91 11.12 15.56
CA LEU A 146 -1.43 9.75 15.63
C LEU A 146 -0.30 8.75 15.35
N ASN A 147 -0.24 7.68 16.15
CA ASN A 147 0.61 6.54 15.83
C ASN A 147 0.11 5.84 14.56
N HIS A 148 0.95 5.01 13.96
CA HIS A 148 0.70 4.36 12.65
C HIS A 148 -0.68 3.69 12.55
N ARG A 149 -1.09 2.85 13.52
CA ARG A 149 -2.40 2.17 13.52
C ARG A 149 -3.57 3.15 13.62
N SER A 150 -3.49 4.10 14.54
CA SER A 150 -4.52 5.14 14.71
C SER A 150 -4.64 6.05 13.49
N PHE A 151 -3.52 6.26 12.76
CA PHE A 151 -3.49 7.02 11.52
C PHE A 151 -4.32 6.36 10.41
N VAL A 152 -4.14 5.06 10.17
CA VAL A 152 -4.90 4.30 9.17
C VAL A 152 -6.40 4.36 9.47
N PHE A 153 -6.81 4.05 10.70
CA PHE A 153 -8.22 4.09 11.12
C PHE A 153 -8.82 5.49 11.01
N PHE A 154 -8.09 6.52 11.43
CA PHE A 154 -8.55 7.90 11.35
C PHE A 154 -8.75 8.34 9.90
N ILE A 155 -7.82 8.04 9.00
CA ILE A 155 -7.93 8.38 7.57
C ILE A 155 -9.12 7.66 6.94
N LEU A 156 -9.28 6.35 7.17
CA LEU A 156 -10.40 5.58 6.62
C LEU A 156 -11.75 6.12 7.12
N SER A 157 -11.85 6.49 8.41
CA SER A 157 -13.07 7.08 8.97
C SER A 157 -13.41 8.45 8.35
N LYS A 158 -12.39 9.30 8.10
CA LYS A 158 -12.57 10.62 7.50
C LYS A 158 -12.86 10.55 5.99
N ILE A 159 -12.23 9.65 5.26
CA ILE A 159 -12.55 9.42 3.86
C ILE A 159 -14.00 8.92 3.74
N ASN A 160 -14.43 7.97 4.55
CA ASN A 160 -15.81 7.50 4.57
C ASN A 160 -16.81 8.61 4.90
N SER A 161 -16.49 9.51 5.85
CA SER A 161 -17.36 10.66 6.16
C SER A 161 -17.43 11.66 5.01
N LEU A 162 -16.32 11.89 4.29
CA LEU A 162 -16.27 12.76 3.11
C LEU A 162 -17.06 12.18 1.93
N ILE A 163 -16.98 10.87 1.72
CA ILE A 163 -17.73 10.17 0.66
C ILE A 163 -19.22 10.24 0.94
N LYS A 164 -19.66 10.06 2.20
CA LYS A 164 -21.08 10.19 2.58
C LYS A 164 -21.65 11.58 2.36
N VAL A 165 -20.87 12.65 2.61
CA VAL A 165 -21.27 14.05 2.37
C VAL A 165 -21.36 14.43 0.89
N VAL A 166 -20.67 13.71 0.02
CA VAL A 166 -20.68 13.96 -1.45
C VAL A 166 -21.83 13.25 -2.16
N ASN A 167 -22.38 12.21 -1.54
CA ASN A 167 -23.49 11.40 -2.11
C ASN A 167 -24.87 11.84 -1.56
N GLN A 168 -24.95 12.92 -0.79
CA GLN A 168 -26.15 13.66 -0.40
C GLN A 168 -26.25 14.97 -1.21
#